data_d34c560eb3e4a29faf3fecb444491b9c
#
_entry.id   d34c560eb3e4a29faf3fecb444491b9c
#
_cell.length_a   1.000
_cell.length_b   1.000
_cell.length_c   1.000
_cell.angle_alpha   90.00
_cell.angle_beta   90.00
_cell.angle_gamma   90.00
#
_symmetry.space_group_name_H-M   'P 1'
#
loop_
_entity.id
_entity.type
_entity.pdbx_description
1 polymer ?
#
loop_
_entity_poly.entity_id
_entity_poly.type
_entity_poly.pdbx_seq_one_letter_code
_entity_poly.pdbx_strand_id
1 'polypeptide(L)'
;MALKIGIGVLYLLLSVLAIKLSHILLVWHQKQQEDRGINKKETHPIFDKKAKNILYGLFILFSAVLGYFTAQNAVDSFAIFRLTLLYFILAVAAIVDGEKYIIPNILVLIFLVAGVVIGLIEILYYHLGWREFLFQSLGSLFILLLFLLLMVFLSKGGLGMGDVKLYAAIAFYSGISAACIILLFSFILCAITFIPFLLLKKIKIKDAFPMGGFIFAGYGISLMLSLI
;
A
#
# COMPACT_ATOMS: atom_id res chain seq x y z
N MET A 1 -7.60 -19.13 19.78
CA MET A 1 -6.12 -19.10 19.63
C MET A 1 -5.68 -19.68 18.29
N ALA A 2 -6.11 -20.88 17.92
CA ALA A 2 -5.74 -21.54 16.65
C ALA A 2 -6.02 -20.70 15.39
N LEU A 3 -7.18 -20.02 15.29
CA LEU A 3 -7.51 -19.16 14.15
C LEU A 3 -6.51 -18.02 13.98
N LYS A 4 -6.11 -17.35 15.05
CA LYS A 4 -5.14 -16.22 15.00
C LYS A 4 -3.77 -16.69 14.53
N ILE A 5 -3.33 -17.86 14.97
CA ILE A 5 -2.08 -18.48 14.53
C ILE A 5 -2.20 -18.86 13.04
N GLY A 6 -3.32 -19.44 12.62
CA GLY A 6 -3.57 -19.82 11.23
C GLY A 6 -3.53 -18.62 10.28
N ILE A 7 -4.12 -17.50 10.66
CA ILE A 7 -4.08 -16.26 9.86
C ILE A 7 -2.65 -15.67 9.85
N GLY A 8 -1.93 -15.72 10.97
CA GLY A 8 -0.50 -15.32 10.99
C GLY A 8 0.34 -16.13 10.01
N VAL A 9 0.16 -17.45 9.95
CA VAL A 9 0.85 -18.34 8.98
C VAL A 9 0.41 -18.00 7.55
N LEU A 10 -0.87 -17.71 7.30
CA LEU A 10 -1.36 -17.26 5.99
C LEU A 10 -0.64 -15.99 5.54
N TYR A 11 -0.45 -15.02 6.43
CA TYR A 11 0.27 -13.78 6.12
C TYR A 11 1.75 -14.00 5.82
N LEU A 12 2.39 -14.99 6.49
CA LEU A 12 3.76 -15.40 6.12
C LEU A 12 3.81 -15.93 4.68
N LEU A 13 2.88 -16.80 4.30
CA LEU A 13 2.82 -17.33 2.94
C LEU A 13 2.53 -16.24 1.92
N LEU A 14 1.59 -15.34 2.22
CA LEU A 14 1.23 -14.21 1.36
C LEU A 14 2.40 -13.22 1.21
N SER A 15 3.22 -13.00 2.23
CA SER A 15 4.40 -12.13 2.12
C SER A 15 5.45 -12.69 1.16
N VAL A 16 5.68 -14.02 1.19
CA VAL A 16 6.56 -14.68 0.21
C VAL A 16 5.99 -14.60 -1.20
N LEU A 17 4.67 -14.77 -1.34
CA LEU A 17 3.99 -14.62 -2.63
C LEU A 17 4.07 -13.17 -3.13
N ALA A 18 3.90 -12.17 -2.25
CA ALA A 18 4.04 -10.75 -2.60
C ALA A 18 5.45 -10.43 -3.12
N ILE A 19 6.50 -10.97 -2.50
CA ILE A 19 7.88 -10.82 -2.97
C ILE A 19 8.04 -11.42 -4.38
N LYS A 20 7.53 -12.63 -4.62
CA LYS A 20 7.60 -13.25 -5.95
C LYS A 20 6.82 -12.47 -7.00
N LEU A 21 5.61 -12.04 -6.67
CA LEU A 21 4.76 -11.28 -7.59
C LEU A 21 5.34 -9.92 -7.93
N SER A 22 5.93 -9.23 -6.94
CA SER A 22 6.61 -7.95 -7.17
C SER A 22 7.77 -8.09 -8.17
N HIS A 23 8.57 -9.16 -8.08
CA HIS A 23 9.61 -9.44 -9.06
C HIS A 23 9.06 -9.66 -10.47
N ILE A 24 7.96 -10.40 -10.61
CA ILE A 24 7.31 -10.61 -11.90
C ILE A 24 6.81 -9.29 -12.49
N LEU A 25 6.15 -8.47 -11.69
CA LEU A 25 5.66 -7.15 -12.10
C LEU A 25 6.80 -6.21 -12.51
N LEU A 26 7.92 -6.24 -11.80
CA LEU A 26 9.10 -5.44 -12.14
C LEU A 26 9.71 -5.86 -13.49
N VAL A 27 9.85 -7.17 -13.74
CA VAL A 27 10.35 -7.69 -15.01
C VAL A 27 9.39 -7.33 -16.15
N TRP A 28 8.08 -7.52 -15.94
CA TRP A 28 7.07 -7.15 -16.93
C TRP A 28 7.09 -5.66 -17.26
N HIS A 29 7.17 -4.80 -16.22
CA HIS A 29 7.24 -3.34 -16.41
C HIS A 29 8.52 -2.92 -17.15
N GLN A 30 9.67 -3.57 -16.87
CA GLN A 30 10.91 -3.31 -17.60
C GLN A 30 10.78 -3.66 -19.09
N LYS A 31 10.23 -4.82 -19.41
CA LYS A 31 9.97 -5.24 -20.79
C LYS A 31 9.07 -4.24 -21.52
N GLN A 32 8.01 -3.76 -20.87
CA GLN A 32 7.10 -2.78 -21.46
C GLN A 32 7.78 -1.41 -21.73
N GLN A 33 8.76 -1.02 -20.91
CA GLN A 33 9.54 0.19 -21.14
C GLN A 33 10.53 0.01 -22.30
N GLU A 34 11.16 -1.15 -22.40
CA GLU A 34 12.04 -1.50 -23.53
C GLU A 34 11.28 -1.48 -24.87
N ASP A 35 10.09 -2.07 -24.91
CA ASP A 35 9.22 -2.08 -26.10
C ASP A 35 8.78 -0.66 -26.54
N ARG A 36 8.73 0.30 -25.60
CA ARG A 36 8.41 1.70 -25.88
C ARG A 36 9.62 2.57 -26.22
N GLY A 37 10.82 2.00 -26.29
CA GLY A 37 12.06 2.73 -26.60
C GLY A 37 12.50 3.72 -25.52
N ILE A 38 11.99 3.60 -24.29
CA ILE A 38 12.35 4.46 -23.18
C ILE A 38 13.69 3.98 -22.61
N ASN A 39 14.75 4.78 -22.81
CA ASN A 39 16.09 4.49 -22.29
C ASN A 39 16.07 4.33 -20.76
N LYS A 40 16.67 3.25 -20.27
CA LYS A 40 16.88 2.98 -18.84
C LYS A 40 17.62 4.15 -18.17
N LYS A 41 16.97 4.86 -17.25
CA LYS A 41 17.70 5.45 -16.13
C LYS A 41 18.11 4.31 -15.22
N GLU A 42 19.40 4.03 -15.16
CA GLU A 42 19.95 3.09 -14.18
C GLU A 42 19.63 3.61 -12.79
N THR A 43 18.62 3.01 -12.16
CA THR A 43 18.39 3.25 -10.74
C THR A 43 19.40 2.39 -9.98
N HIS A 44 20.41 3.04 -9.40
CA HIS A 44 21.31 2.34 -8.48
C HIS A 44 20.50 1.75 -7.32
N PRO A 45 20.63 0.44 -7.03
CA PRO A 45 19.96 -0.15 -5.89
C PRO A 45 20.47 0.49 -4.61
N ILE A 46 19.56 1.07 -3.79
CA ILE A 46 19.92 1.72 -2.52
C ILE A 46 20.50 0.73 -1.52
N PHE A 47 20.10 -0.53 -1.63
CA PHE A 47 20.49 -1.56 -0.68
C PHE A 47 21.34 -2.63 -1.35
N ASP A 48 22.44 -2.97 -0.71
CA ASP A 48 23.25 -4.15 -1.03
C ASP A 48 22.39 -5.43 -0.89
N LYS A 49 22.76 -6.50 -1.60
CA LYS A 49 22.03 -7.78 -1.62
C LYS A 49 21.80 -8.34 -0.21
N LYS A 50 22.77 -8.16 0.71
CA LYS A 50 22.63 -8.57 2.12
C LYS A 50 21.56 -7.75 2.85
N ALA A 51 21.56 -6.44 2.67
CA ALA A 51 20.56 -5.55 3.27
C ALA A 51 19.15 -5.85 2.75
N LYS A 52 18.98 -6.15 1.46
CA LYS A 52 17.69 -6.58 0.90
C LYS A 52 17.17 -7.87 1.55
N ASN A 53 18.02 -8.86 1.73
CA ASN A 53 17.61 -10.12 2.36
C ASN A 53 17.18 -9.93 3.82
N ILE A 54 17.85 -9.04 4.57
CA ILE A 54 17.47 -8.68 5.93
C ILE A 54 16.12 -7.96 5.93
N LEU A 55 15.93 -7.01 5.02
CA LEU A 55 14.65 -6.28 4.87
C LEU A 55 13.49 -7.23 4.54
N TYR A 56 13.68 -8.18 3.64
CA TYR A 56 12.66 -9.20 3.35
C TYR A 56 12.37 -10.10 4.55
N GLY A 57 13.40 -10.48 5.32
CA GLY A 57 13.20 -11.22 6.57
C GLY A 57 12.37 -10.45 7.59
N LEU A 58 12.68 -9.17 7.81
CA LEU A 58 11.92 -8.28 8.70
C LEU A 58 10.48 -8.07 8.18
N PHE A 59 10.31 -7.90 6.87
CA PHE A 59 9.01 -7.77 6.23
C PHE A 59 8.14 -9.01 6.46
N ILE A 60 8.70 -10.21 6.32
CA ILE A 60 8.00 -11.48 6.57
C ILE A 60 7.59 -11.60 8.04
N LEU A 61 8.48 -11.28 8.98
CA LEU A 61 8.16 -11.28 10.41
C LEU A 61 7.06 -10.28 10.76
N PHE A 62 7.17 -9.06 10.24
CA PHE A 62 6.14 -8.03 10.42
C PHE A 62 4.78 -8.47 9.87
N SER A 63 4.77 -9.19 8.75
CA SER A 63 3.56 -9.73 8.15
C SER A 63 2.84 -10.73 9.06
N ALA A 64 3.58 -11.59 9.77
CA ALA A 64 2.97 -12.51 10.73
C ALA A 64 2.27 -11.77 11.88
N VAL A 65 2.88 -10.69 12.37
CA VAL A 65 2.30 -9.82 13.40
C VAL A 65 1.02 -9.18 12.89
N LEU A 66 1.01 -8.66 11.64
CA LEU A 66 -0.20 -8.09 11.02
C LEU A 66 -1.31 -9.12 10.89
N GLY A 67 -0.99 -10.36 10.52
CA GLY A 67 -1.98 -11.45 10.44
C GLY A 67 -2.63 -11.74 11.80
N TYR A 68 -1.87 -11.70 12.87
CA TYR A 68 -2.41 -11.83 14.23
C TYR A 68 -3.42 -10.69 14.56
N PHE A 69 -3.06 -9.44 14.27
CA PHE A 69 -3.92 -8.27 14.52
C PHE A 69 -5.13 -8.26 13.59
N THR A 70 -5.02 -8.68 12.33
CA THR A 70 -6.18 -8.87 11.44
C THR A 70 -7.19 -9.84 12.05
N ALA A 71 -6.72 -10.98 12.58
CA ALA A 71 -7.57 -11.96 13.24
C ALA A 71 -8.18 -11.45 14.56
N GLN A 72 -7.59 -10.44 15.17
CA GLN A 72 -8.08 -9.84 16.40
C GLN A 72 -9.16 -8.78 16.14
N ASN A 73 -8.99 -7.97 15.10
CA ASN A 73 -9.80 -6.79 14.82
C ASN A 73 -10.98 -7.09 13.90
N ALA A 74 -10.88 -8.13 13.07
CA ALA A 74 -11.94 -8.46 12.14
C ALA A 74 -13.20 -8.95 12.89
N VAL A 75 -14.32 -8.35 12.53
CA VAL A 75 -15.63 -8.65 13.13
C VAL A 75 -16.14 -10.03 12.67
N ASP A 76 -15.86 -10.38 11.41
CA ASP A 76 -16.31 -11.63 10.78
C ASP A 76 -15.30 -12.15 9.76
N SER A 77 -15.62 -13.30 9.15
CA SER A 77 -14.74 -13.93 8.14
C SER A 77 -14.59 -13.09 6.88
N PHE A 78 -15.60 -12.29 6.50
CA PHE A 78 -15.52 -11.40 5.34
C PHE A 78 -14.58 -10.23 5.61
N ALA A 79 -14.61 -9.64 6.81
CA ALA A 79 -13.67 -8.61 7.23
C ALA A 79 -12.21 -9.12 7.21
N ILE A 80 -11.97 -10.37 7.65
CA ILE A 80 -10.65 -11.00 7.54
C ILE A 80 -10.20 -11.05 6.08
N PHE A 81 -11.06 -11.51 5.18
CA PHE A 81 -10.75 -11.60 3.76
C PHE A 81 -10.43 -10.22 3.16
N ARG A 82 -11.27 -9.21 3.46
CA ARG A 82 -11.10 -7.83 3.01
C ARG A 82 -9.77 -7.22 3.47
N LEU A 83 -9.46 -7.33 4.76
CA LEU A 83 -8.19 -6.82 5.31
C LEU A 83 -6.97 -7.58 4.78
N THR A 84 -7.10 -8.89 4.57
CA THR A 84 -6.02 -9.72 3.99
C THR A 84 -5.72 -9.33 2.54
N LEU A 85 -6.75 -9.05 1.73
CA LEU A 85 -6.57 -8.60 0.36
C LEU A 85 -5.93 -7.20 0.30
N LEU A 86 -6.38 -6.28 1.17
CA LEU A 86 -5.76 -4.96 1.33
C LEU A 86 -4.28 -5.07 1.69
N TYR A 87 -3.97 -5.88 2.72
CA TYR A 87 -2.59 -6.19 3.10
C TYR A 87 -1.76 -6.64 1.90
N PHE A 88 -2.26 -7.63 1.15
CA PHE A 88 -1.51 -8.23 0.05
C PHE A 88 -1.17 -7.21 -1.06
N ILE A 89 -2.14 -6.39 -1.45
CA ILE A 89 -1.95 -5.37 -2.48
C ILE A 89 -0.95 -4.31 -2.00
N LEU A 90 -1.07 -3.84 -0.76
CA LEU A 90 -0.15 -2.86 -0.19
C LEU A 90 1.26 -3.43 -0.01
N ALA A 91 1.38 -4.71 0.34
CA ALA A 91 2.66 -5.41 0.43
C ALA A 91 3.39 -5.44 -0.93
N VAL A 92 2.68 -5.78 -2.00
CA VAL A 92 3.24 -5.77 -3.37
C VAL A 92 3.63 -4.34 -3.77
N ALA A 93 2.77 -3.33 -3.50
CA ALA A 93 3.06 -1.93 -3.80
C ALA A 93 4.33 -1.46 -3.08
N ALA A 94 4.48 -1.78 -1.79
CA ALA A 94 5.64 -1.41 -0.98
C ALA A 94 6.95 -1.97 -1.51
N ILE A 95 6.95 -3.25 -1.95
CA ILE A 95 8.15 -3.90 -2.49
C ILE A 95 8.53 -3.31 -3.84
N VAL A 96 7.54 -3.12 -4.75
CA VAL A 96 7.76 -2.56 -6.08
C VAL A 96 8.29 -1.13 -5.99
N ASP A 97 7.66 -0.30 -5.14
CA ASP A 97 8.08 1.09 -4.93
C ASP A 97 9.47 1.17 -4.27
N GLY A 98 9.76 0.32 -3.29
CA GLY A 98 11.07 0.24 -2.66
C GLY A 98 12.22 -0.15 -3.60
N GLU A 99 11.93 -0.83 -4.71
CA GLU A 99 12.95 -1.23 -5.70
C GLU A 99 13.12 -0.21 -6.84
N LYS A 100 12.04 0.42 -7.27
CA LYS A 100 12.04 1.24 -8.51
C LYS A 100 11.52 2.67 -8.31
N TYR A 101 11.05 3.03 -7.13
CA TYR A 101 10.40 4.34 -6.86
C TYR A 101 9.22 4.62 -7.80
N ILE A 102 8.50 3.58 -8.19
CA ILE A 102 7.39 3.67 -9.13
C ILE A 102 6.28 2.72 -8.68
N ILE A 103 5.06 3.22 -8.63
CA ILE A 103 3.86 2.39 -8.46
C ILE A 103 3.26 2.15 -9.85
N PRO A 104 3.28 0.90 -10.37
CA PRO A 104 2.74 0.60 -11.69
C PRO A 104 1.23 0.88 -11.76
N ASN A 105 0.77 1.53 -12.83
CA ASN A 105 -0.66 1.81 -13.02
C ASN A 105 -1.51 0.52 -13.03
N ILE A 106 -0.94 -0.59 -13.50
CA ILE A 106 -1.63 -1.89 -13.50
C ILE A 106 -1.95 -2.36 -12.08
N LEU A 107 -1.08 -2.11 -11.10
CA LEU A 107 -1.33 -2.44 -9.70
C LEU A 107 -2.51 -1.63 -9.13
N VAL A 108 -2.55 -0.33 -9.44
CA VAL A 108 -3.66 0.54 -9.04
C VAL A 108 -4.97 0.08 -9.71
N LEU A 109 -4.93 -0.30 -10.99
CA LEU A 109 -6.09 -0.81 -11.70
C LEU A 109 -6.60 -2.12 -11.07
N ILE A 110 -5.71 -3.07 -10.79
CA ILE A 110 -6.06 -4.32 -10.10
C ILE A 110 -6.71 -4.02 -8.76
N PHE A 111 -6.18 -3.03 -8.02
CA PHE A 111 -6.73 -2.64 -6.74
C PHE A 111 -8.14 -2.04 -6.85
N LEU A 112 -8.38 -1.17 -7.84
CA LEU A 112 -9.72 -0.62 -8.09
C LEU A 112 -10.71 -1.72 -8.49
N VAL A 113 -10.32 -2.65 -9.37
CA VAL A 113 -11.15 -3.79 -9.75
C VAL A 113 -11.46 -4.67 -8.54
N ALA A 114 -10.46 -4.96 -7.71
CA ALA A 114 -10.66 -5.68 -6.45
C ALA A 114 -11.65 -4.94 -5.53
N GLY A 115 -11.56 -3.62 -5.43
CA GLY A 115 -12.49 -2.79 -4.66
C GLY A 115 -13.94 -2.89 -5.17
N VAL A 116 -14.14 -2.89 -6.49
CA VAL A 116 -15.47 -3.09 -7.08
C VAL A 116 -16.00 -4.49 -6.75
N VAL A 117 -15.19 -5.53 -6.94
CA VAL A 117 -15.61 -6.92 -6.65
C VAL A 117 -15.96 -7.11 -5.18
N ILE A 118 -15.10 -6.62 -4.29
CA ILE A 118 -15.33 -6.68 -2.83
C ILE A 118 -16.59 -5.91 -2.46
N GLY A 119 -16.78 -4.72 -3.03
CA GLY A 119 -17.98 -3.92 -2.75
C GLY A 119 -19.27 -4.59 -3.22
N LEU A 120 -19.26 -5.27 -4.39
CA LEU A 120 -20.39 -6.06 -4.83
C LEU A 120 -20.70 -7.22 -3.87
N ILE A 121 -19.67 -7.90 -3.37
CA ILE A 121 -19.83 -8.97 -2.37
C ILE A 121 -20.35 -8.36 -1.06
N GLU A 122 -19.86 -7.19 -0.65
CA GLU A 122 -20.28 -6.49 0.57
C GLU A 122 -21.78 -6.10 0.54
N ILE A 123 -22.25 -5.61 -0.61
CA ILE A 123 -23.68 -5.32 -0.83
C ILE A 123 -24.52 -6.59 -0.65
N LEU A 124 -24.08 -7.72 -1.18
CA LEU A 124 -24.80 -8.99 -1.09
C LEU A 124 -24.73 -9.59 0.34
N TYR A 125 -23.57 -9.49 0.99
CA TYR A 125 -23.31 -10.10 2.29
C TYR A 125 -23.99 -9.36 3.45
N TYR A 126 -23.90 -7.99 3.43
CA TYR A 126 -24.49 -7.15 4.47
C TYR A 126 -25.84 -6.54 4.08
N HIS A 127 -26.39 -6.89 2.90
CA HIS A 127 -27.63 -6.32 2.37
C HIS A 127 -27.61 -4.78 2.31
N LEU A 128 -26.44 -4.19 2.01
CA LEU A 128 -26.30 -2.74 1.90
C LEU A 128 -27.00 -2.20 0.64
N GLY A 129 -27.50 -0.98 0.72
CA GLY A 129 -28.03 -0.30 -0.45
C GLY A 129 -26.90 0.03 -1.46
N TRP A 130 -27.11 -0.30 -2.75
CA TRP A 130 -26.14 0.00 -3.81
C TRP A 130 -25.77 1.50 -3.89
N ARG A 131 -26.71 2.39 -3.54
CA ARG A 131 -26.48 3.84 -3.47
C ARG A 131 -25.52 4.20 -2.36
N GLU A 132 -25.71 3.65 -1.17
CA GLU A 132 -24.83 3.88 0.00
C GLU A 132 -23.40 3.45 -0.31
N PHE A 133 -23.23 2.26 -0.88
CA PHE A 133 -21.93 1.78 -1.31
C PHE A 133 -21.27 2.72 -2.34
N LEU A 134 -21.99 3.13 -3.39
CA LEU A 134 -21.45 4.02 -4.40
C LEU A 134 -21.06 5.40 -3.80
N PHE A 135 -21.92 5.98 -2.98
CA PHE A 135 -21.62 7.25 -2.32
C PHE A 135 -20.40 7.13 -1.39
N GLN A 136 -20.32 6.05 -0.61
CA GLN A 136 -19.20 5.84 0.28
C GLN A 136 -17.90 5.61 -0.49
N SER A 137 -17.86 4.71 -1.45
CA SER A 137 -16.64 4.34 -2.17
C SER A 137 -16.19 5.43 -3.15
N LEU A 138 -17.07 5.91 -4.04
CA LEU A 138 -16.74 6.98 -4.98
C LEU A 138 -16.54 8.32 -4.28
N GLY A 139 -17.37 8.64 -3.28
CA GLY A 139 -17.19 9.84 -2.48
C GLY A 139 -15.85 9.87 -1.78
N SER A 140 -15.45 8.77 -1.13
CA SER A 140 -14.14 8.62 -0.49
C SER A 140 -12.99 8.78 -1.48
N LEU A 141 -13.09 8.13 -2.64
CA LEU A 141 -12.10 8.25 -3.71
C LEU A 141 -11.95 9.71 -4.17
N PHE A 142 -13.05 10.37 -4.52
CA PHE A 142 -13.01 11.74 -5.06
C PHE A 142 -12.54 12.75 -4.02
N ILE A 143 -13.01 12.65 -2.78
CA ILE A 143 -12.60 13.55 -1.69
C ILE A 143 -11.09 13.44 -1.45
N LEU A 144 -10.59 12.21 -1.29
CA LEU A 144 -9.16 12.01 -1.01
C LEU A 144 -8.30 12.33 -2.23
N LEU A 145 -8.74 11.98 -3.45
CA LEU A 145 -8.05 12.33 -4.68
C LEU A 145 -7.91 13.84 -4.83
N LEU A 146 -9.01 14.59 -4.63
CA LEU A 146 -9.01 16.06 -4.72
C LEU A 146 -8.09 16.68 -3.68
N PHE A 147 -8.15 16.20 -2.44
CA PHE A 147 -7.28 16.65 -1.37
C PHE A 147 -5.80 16.42 -1.70
N LEU A 148 -5.44 15.21 -2.18
CA LEU A 148 -4.05 14.88 -2.53
C LEU A 148 -3.57 15.64 -3.78
N LEU A 149 -4.42 15.87 -4.78
CA LEU A 149 -4.08 16.71 -5.93
C LEU A 149 -3.81 18.16 -5.49
N LEU A 150 -4.60 18.69 -4.56
CA LEU A 150 -4.34 19.99 -3.97
C LEU A 150 -2.99 20.02 -3.25
N MET A 151 -2.65 18.97 -2.50
CA MET A 151 -1.33 18.82 -1.86
C MET A 151 -0.18 18.75 -2.86
N VAL A 152 -0.35 18.02 -3.98
CA VAL A 152 0.64 18.01 -5.08
C VAL A 152 0.85 19.40 -5.66
N PHE A 153 -0.24 20.13 -5.88
CA PHE A 153 -0.19 21.49 -6.41
C PHE A 153 0.52 22.45 -5.45
N LEU A 154 0.18 22.42 -4.15
CA LEU A 154 0.78 23.29 -3.13
C LEU A 154 2.27 22.94 -2.90
N SER A 155 2.64 21.66 -2.94
CA SER A 155 4.01 21.18 -2.75
C SER A 155 4.88 21.29 -4.01
N LYS A 156 4.33 21.83 -5.11
CA LYS A 156 5.01 21.93 -6.42
C LYS A 156 5.57 20.58 -6.90
N GLY A 157 4.79 19.53 -6.74
CA GLY A 157 5.15 18.18 -7.15
C GLY A 157 5.94 17.37 -6.12
N GLY A 158 5.89 17.75 -4.84
CA GLY A 158 6.58 17.02 -3.75
C GLY A 158 6.00 15.63 -3.46
N LEU A 159 4.75 15.35 -3.85
CA LEU A 159 4.13 14.04 -3.73
C LEU A 159 4.06 13.35 -5.11
N GLY A 160 4.43 12.08 -5.17
CA GLY A 160 4.41 11.28 -6.39
C GLY A 160 2.97 11.00 -6.87
N MET A 161 2.73 11.14 -8.19
CA MET A 161 1.41 10.84 -8.77
C MET A 161 1.01 9.36 -8.61
N GLY A 162 1.98 8.46 -8.45
CA GLY A 162 1.74 7.05 -8.14
C GLY A 162 1.11 6.88 -6.76
N ASP A 163 1.65 7.59 -5.76
CA ASP A 163 1.16 7.56 -4.39
C ASP A 163 -0.26 8.12 -4.29
N VAL A 164 -0.54 9.23 -5.00
CA VAL A 164 -1.88 9.83 -5.07
C VAL A 164 -2.91 8.83 -5.58
N LYS A 165 -2.59 8.11 -6.66
CA LYS A 165 -3.48 7.07 -7.23
C LYS A 165 -3.66 5.90 -6.26
N LEU A 166 -2.59 5.49 -5.58
CA LEU A 166 -2.66 4.39 -4.61
C LEU A 166 -3.56 4.76 -3.43
N TYR A 167 -3.40 5.97 -2.86
CA TYR A 167 -4.26 6.43 -1.78
C TYR A 167 -5.73 6.59 -2.21
N ALA A 168 -5.98 7.06 -3.42
CA ALA A 168 -7.34 7.13 -3.96
C ALA A 168 -7.97 5.72 -4.08
N ALA A 169 -7.18 4.73 -4.50
CA ALA A 169 -7.63 3.34 -4.56
C ALA A 169 -7.87 2.75 -3.15
N ILE A 170 -7.04 3.10 -2.15
CA ILE A 170 -7.26 2.74 -0.74
C ILE A 170 -8.57 3.34 -0.25
N ALA A 171 -8.84 4.62 -0.53
CA ALA A 171 -10.07 5.29 -0.12
C ALA A 171 -11.32 4.66 -0.77
N PHE A 172 -11.23 4.28 -2.04
CA PHE A 172 -12.29 3.56 -2.73
C PHE A 172 -12.59 2.21 -2.08
N TYR A 173 -11.54 1.49 -1.69
CA TYR A 173 -11.62 0.14 -1.14
C TYR A 173 -12.09 0.11 0.33
N SER A 174 -11.51 0.97 1.17
CA SER A 174 -11.67 0.92 2.63
C SER A 174 -12.48 2.09 3.22
N GLY A 175 -12.89 3.03 2.38
CA GLY A 175 -13.59 4.24 2.82
C GLY A 175 -12.65 5.35 3.29
N ILE A 176 -13.21 6.55 3.47
CA ILE A 176 -12.45 7.77 3.76
C ILE A 176 -11.73 7.71 5.12
N SER A 177 -12.37 7.18 6.16
CA SER A 177 -11.81 7.11 7.51
C SER A 177 -10.54 6.29 7.54
N ALA A 178 -10.59 5.04 7.07
CA ALA A 178 -9.43 4.15 7.03
C ALA A 178 -8.32 4.72 6.16
N ALA A 179 -8.66 5.27 5.00
CA ALA A 179 -7.68 5.89 4.10
C ALA A 179 -6.97 7.09 4.73
N CYS A 180 -7.70 7.97 5.44
CA CYS A 180 -7.11 9.11 6.14
C CYS A 180 -6.20 8.66 7.31
N ILE A 181 -6.57 7.63 8.04
CA ILE A 181 -5.75 7.08 9.12
C ILE A 181 -4.44 6.50 8.56
N ILE A 182 -4.53 5.69 7.50
CA ILE A 182 -3.36 5.14 6.81
C ILE A 182 -2.46 6.26 6.29
N LEU A 183 -3.04 7.29 5.65
CA LEU A 183 -2.32 8.44 5.14
C LEU A 183 -1.60 9.20 6.26
N LEU A 184 -2.28 9.46 7.39
CA LEU A 184 -1.71 10.15 8.54
C LEU A 184 -0.48 9.42 9.08
N PHE A 185 -0.60 8.11 9.37
CA PHE A 185 0.53 7.32 9.87
C PHE A 185 1.65 7.21 8.85
N SER A 186 1.34 7.08 7.57
CA SER A 186 2.35 7.03 6.51
C SER A 186 3.17 8.32 6.46
N PHE A 187 2.52 9.48 6.56
CA PHE A 187 3.20 10.77 6.56
C PHE A 187 4.00 11.00 7.85
N ILE A 188 3.47 10.59 9.00
CA ILE A 188 4.21 10.66 10.28
C ILE A 188 5.48 9.81 10.19
N LEU A 189 5.39 8.57 9.74
CA LEU A 189 6.54 7.68 9.60
C LEU A 189 7.56 8.22 8.58
N CYS A 190 7.07 8.71 7.45
CA CYS A 190 7.91 9.37 6.46
C CYS A 190 8.63 10.56 7.06
N ALA A 191 7.94 11.45 7.78
CA ALA A 191 8.52 12.62 8.42
C ALA A 191 9.58 12.22 9.46
N ILE A 192 9.27 11.27 10.35
CA ILE A 192 10.21 10.77 11.39
C ILE A 192 11.48 10.21 10.73
N THR A 193 11.35 9.54 9.60
CA THR A 193 12.49 8.95 8.89
C THR A 193 13.26 10.01 8.09
N PHE A 194 12.55 10.88 7.36
CA PHE A 194 13.14 11.81 6.41
C PHE A 194 13.79 13.02 7.07
N ILE A 195 13.16 13.59 8.11
CA ILE A 195 13.65 14.81 8.78
C ILE A 195 15.07 14.65 9.34
N PRO A 196 15.43 13.57 10.05
CA PRO A 196 16.79 13.37 10.53
C PRO A 196 17.84 13.30 9.41
N PHE A 197 17.53 12.62 8.29
CA PHE A 197 18.44 12.53 7.16
C PHE A 197 18.62 13.86 6.45
N LEU A 198 17.55 14.68 6.39
CA LEU A 198 17.60 16.04 5.84
C LEU A 198 18.46 16.96 6.71
N LEU A 199 18.26 16.91 8.05
CA LEU A 199 19.05 17.71 9.02
C LEU A 199 20.53 17.35 8.96
N LEU A 200 20.85 16.05 8.78
CA LEU A 200 22.23 15.57 8.62
C LEU A 200 22.80 15.85 7.22
N LYS A 201 22.04 16.54 6.33
CA LYS A 201 22.42 16.86 4.95
C LYS A 201 22.83 15.63 4.09
N LYS A 202 22.34 14.44 4.47
CA LYS A 202 22.58 13.19 3.73
C LYS A 202 21.71 13.06 2.50
N ILE A 203 20.57 13.76 2.47
CA ILE A 203 19.59 13.78 1.37
C ILE A 203 19.14 15.22 1.12
N LYS A 204 18.63 15.47 -0.08
CA LYS A 204 18.04 16.74 -0.48
C LYS A 204 16.53 16.63 -0.53
N ILE A 205 15.82 17.75 -0.37
CA ILE A 205 14.34 17.83 -0.44
C ILE A 205 13.80 17.33 -1.80
N LYS A 206 14.64 17.36 -2.86
CA LYS A 206 14.27 16.93 -4.20
C LYS A 206 14.56 15.46 -4.50
N ASP A 207 15.17 14.75 -3.57
CA ASP A 207 15.47 13.34 -3.78
C ASP A 207 14.16 12.52 -3.72
N ALA A 208 13.99 11.61 -4.66
CA ALA A 208 12.84 10.71 -4.69
C ALA A 208 12.90 9.74 -3.50
N PHE A 209 11.76 9.53 -2.85
CA PHE A 209 11.65 8.63 -1.70
C PHE A 209 10.51 7.63 -1.91
N PRO A 210 10.71 6.33 -1.63
CA PRO A 210 9.68 5.32 -1.82
C PRO A 210 8.60 5.44 -0.74
N MET A 211 7.43 6.00 -1.09
CA MET A 211 6.30 6.17 -0.18
C MET A 211 5.55 4.85 0.09
N GLY A 212 5.58 3.90 -0.84
CA GLY A 212 4.85 2.64 -0.73
C GLY A 212 5.16 1.85 0.54
N GLY A 213 6.43 1.85 0.98
CA GLY A 213 6.83 1.24 2.26
C GLY A 213 6.19 1.90 3.47
N PHE A 214 6.08 3.24 3.48
CA PHE A 214 5.42 3.99 4.55
C PHE A 214 3.91 3.81 4.52
N ILE A 215 3.30 3.68 3.34
CA ILE A 215 1.86 3.36 3.20
C ILE A 215 1.56 2.00 3.82
N PHE A 216 2.38 1.00 3.51
CA PHE A 216 2.25 -0.33 4.10
C PHE A 216 2.47 -0.33 5.62
N ALA A 217 3.47 0.39 6.11
CA ALA A 217 3.71 0.54 7.55
C ALA A 217 2.59 1.32 8.25
N GLY A 218 2.05 2.37 7.63
CA GLY A 218 0.89 3.11 8.12
C GLY A 218 -0.35 2.25 8.23
N TYR A 219 -0.63 1.40 7.24
CA TYR A 219 -1.67 0.38 7.33
C TYR A 219 -1.42 -0.57 8.51
N GLY A 220 -0.19 -1.05 8.68
CA GLY A 220 0.16 -1.95 9.77
C GLY A 220 -0.08 -1.33 11.15
N ILE A 221 0.32 -0.07 11.36
CA ILE A 221 0.09 0.64 12.63
C ILE A 221 -1.41 0.86 12.85
N SER A 222 -2.15 1.30 11.84
CA SER A 222 -3.59 1.51 11.98
C SER A 222 -4.33 0.22 12.34
N LEU A 223 -3.90 -0.91 11.80
CA LEU A 223 -4.42 -2.24 12.16
C LEU A 223 -4.04 -2.63 13.60
N MET A 224 -2.78 -2.42 14.02
CA MET A 224 -2.34 -2.71 15.39
C MET A 224 -3.06 -1.89 16.44
N LEU A 225 -3.44 -0.67 16.13
CA LEU A 225 -4.20 0.24 17.01
C LEU A 225 -5.71 0.04 16.92
N SER A 226 -6.19 -0.94 16.14
CA SER A 226 -7.63 -1.23 15.93
C SER A 226 -8.42 -0.02 15.44
N LEU A 227 -7.83 0.76 14.53
CA LEU A 227 -8.41 1.99 13.98
C LEU A 227 -9.13 1.79 12.64
N ILE A 228 -8.96 0.60 12.04
CA ILE A 228 -9.52 0.21 10.73
C ILE A 228 -10.14 -1.18 10.80
#